data_1b83623a95371c12258c6d76beda5873
#
_entry.id   1b83623a95371c12258c6d76beda5873
#
_cell.length_a   1.000
_cell.length_b   1.000
_cell.length_c   1.000
_cell.angle_alpha   90.00
_cell.angle_beta   90.00
_cell.angle_gamma   90.00
#
_symmetry.space_group_name_H-M   'P 1'
#
loop_
_entity.id
_entity.type
_entity.pdbx_description
1 polymer ?
#
loop_
_entity_poly.entity_id
_entity_poly.type
_entity_poly.pdbx_seq_one_letter_code
_entity_poly.pdbx_strand_id
1 'polypeptide(L)'
;MLIAIGYQESGFEHRKQRKGPAVGFWQFERGGGIFGVISHRTTEALALQLFKDFSLGKTTELTKAVIMDRLYSAFQKDEFDVLAACYARLLLWTHPKALPDNEEEAWQYYLDVWRPGKPHKNRWSENWEKANEAIKSINHES
;
A
#
# COMPACT_ATOMS: atom_id res chain seq x y z
N MET A 1 5.52 -9.64 -3.98
CA MET A 1 4.22 -9.01 -4.25
C MET A 1 4.15 -7.51 -3.90
N LEU A 2 4.44 -7.10 -2.67
CA LEU A 2 4.33 -5.70 -2.23
C LEU A 2 5.13 -4.73 -3.11
N ILE A 3 6.37 -5.06 -3.40
CA ILE A 3 7.24 -4.24 -4.26
C ILE A 3 6.73 -4.19 -5.71
N ALA A 4 6.22 -5.30 -6.21
CA ALA A 4 5.62 -5.35 -7.55
C ALA A 4 4.43 -4.39 -7.68
N ILE A 5 3.59 -4.31 -6.66
CA ILE A 5 2.47 -3.36 -6.63
C ILE A 5 2.98 -1.90 -6.61
N GLY A 6 4.01 -1.60 -5.84
CA GLY A 6 4.64 -0.28 -5.85
C GLY A 6 5.14 0.12 -7.23
N TYR A 7 5.83 -0.77 -7.93
CA TYR A 7 6.22 -0.53 -9.32
C TYR A 7 5.02 -0.35 -10.25
N GLN A 8 3.99 -1.17 -10.08
CA GLN A 8 2.78 -1.11 -10.92
C GLN A 8 2.02 0.20 -10.74
N GLU A 9 1.91 0.69 -9.50
CA GLU A 9 1.13 1.86 -9.16
C GLU A 9 1.85 3.18 -9.44
N SER A 10 3.14 3.28 -9.12
CA SER A 10 3.88 4.55 -9.20
C SER A 10 5.26 4.44 -9.83
N GLY A 11 5.78 3.23 -10.05
CA GLY A 11 7.17 3.03 -10.42
C GLY A 11 8.16 3.45 -9.35
N PHE A 12 7.69 3.75 -8.13
CA PHE A 12 8.45 4.40 -7.06
C PHE A 12 9.01 5.77 -7.45
N GLU A 13 8.35 6.46 -8.39
CA GLU A 13 8.77 7.77 -8.91
C GLU A 13 7.94 8.92 -8.32
N HIS A 14 6.66 8.66 -7.99
CA HIS A 14 5.72 9.69 -7.57
C HIS A 14 4.95 9.28 -6.33
N ARG A 15 4.80 10.20 -5.37
CA ARG A 15 3.96 10.04 -4.17
C ARG A 15 2.58 10.66 -4.32
N LYS A 16 2.32 11.35 -5.41
CA LYS A 16 1.02 11.95 -5.70
C LYS A 16 0.62 11.67 -7.14
N GLN A 17 -0.59 11.19 -7.33
CA GLN A 17 -1.12 10.94 -8.66
C GLN A 17 -1.27 12.25 -9.44
N ARG A 18 -0.81 12.26 -10.70
CA ARG A 18 -0.76 13.46 -11.54
C ARG A 18 -2.13 14.10 -11.79
N LYS A 19 -3.17 13.29 -11.94
CA LYS A 19 -4.55 13.71 -12.26
C LYS A 19 -5.59 12.92 -11.46
N GLY A 20 -5.32 12.64 -10.18
CA GLY A 20 -6.23 11.84 -9.38
C GLY A 20 -5.95 11.95 -7.89
N PRO A 21 -6.80 11.32 -7.06
CA PRO A 21 -6.76 11.45 -5.62
C PRO A 21 -5.77 10.52 -4.92
N ALA A 22 -5.14 9.58 -5.63
CA ALA A 22 -4.27 8.58 -5.01
C ALA A 22 -2.92 9.16 -4.57
N VAL A 23 -2.41 8.72 -3.42
CA VAL A 23 -1.19 9.22 -2.80
C VAL A 23 -0.27 8.11 -2.32
N GLY A 24 1.02 8.42 -2.19
CA GLY A 24 2.06 7.49 -1.80
C GLY A 24 2.47 6.56 -2.94
N PHE A 25 3.56 5.83 -2.75
CA PHE A 25 4.07 4.92 -3.79
C PHE A 25 3.12 3.78 -4.14
N TRP A 26 2.24 3.39 -3.21
CA TRP A 26 1.23 2.36 -3.44
C TRP A 26 -0.12 2.93 -3.86
N GLN A 27 -0.21 4.23 -4.11
CA GLN A 27 -1.39 4.94 -4.64
C GLN A 27 -2.67 4.67 -3.84
N PHE A 28 -2.62 5.05 -2.56
CA PHE A 28 -3.78 4.98 -1.67
C PHE A 28 -4.77 6.10 -1.93
N GLU A 29 -6.03 5.75 -2.02
CA GLU A 29 -7.12 6.71 -1.94
C GLU A 29 -7.65 6.78 -0.51
N ARG A 30 -8.07 7.98 -0.08
CA ARG A 30 -8.58 8.21 1.27
C ARG A 30 -9.78 7.31 1.60
N GLY A 31 -10.78 7.30 0.74
CA GLY A 31 -11.99 6.48 0.90
C GLY A 31 -11.86 5.04 0.40
N GLY A 32 -10.72 4.68 -0.19
CA GLY A 32 -10.42 3.35 -0.68
C GLY A 32 -9.51 2.58 0.26
N GLY A 33 -8.22 2.47 -0.10
CA GLY A 33 -7.24 1.69 0.65
C GLY A 33 -7.04 2.15 2.09
N ILE A 34 -6.98 3.45 2.34
CA ILE A 34 -6.83 3.98 3.71
C ILE A 34 -8.01 3.57 4.58
N PHE A 35 -9.23 3.87 4.13
CA PHE A 35 -10.45 3.47 4.83
C PHE A 35 -10.51 1.95 5.02
N GLY A 36 -10.16 1.18 3.98
CA GLY A 36 -10.14 -0.27 4.02
C GLY A 36 -9.27 -0.82 5.14
N VAL A 37 -8.04 -0.32 5.26
CA VAL A 37 -7.08 -0.78 6.28
C VAL A 37 -7.53 -0.42 7.70
N ILE A 38 -7.98 0.81 7.93
CA ILE A 38 -8.36 1.26 9.28
C ILE A 38 -9.74 0.78 9.72
N SER A 39 -10.52 0.19 8.83
CA SER A 39 -11.88 -0.28 9.10
C SER A 39 -12.04 -1.79 9.07
N HIS A 40 -11.10 -2.53 8.49
CA HIS A 40 -11.17 -3.98 8.40
C HIS A 40 -10.86 -4.63 9.75
N ARG A 41 -11.70 -5.56 10.18
CA ARG A 41 -11.56 -6.23 11.49
C ARG A 41 -10.21 -6.88 11.73
N THR A 42 -9.53 -7.34 10.66
CA THR A 42 -8.23 -8.01 10.76
C THR A 42 -7.10 -6.99 10.96
N THR A 43 -7.19 -5.80 10.40
CA THR A 43 -6.08 -4.84 10.30
C THR A 43 -6.26 -3.60 11.16
N GLU A 44 -7.48 -3.29 11.60
CA GLU A 44 -7.83 -2.06 12.33
C GLU A 44 -6.90 -1.78 13.51
N ALA A 45 -6.74 -2.74 14.43
CA ALA A 45 -5.95 -2.53 15.63
C ALA A 45 -4.50 -2.21 15.33
N LEU A 46 -3.90 -2.94 14.39
CA LEU A 46 -2.50 -2.73 14.00
C LEU A 46 -2.32 -1.43 13.22
N ALA A 47 -3.27 -1.09 12.37
CA ALA A 47 -3.26 0.17 11.61
C ALA A 47 -3.29 1.38 12.55
N LEU A 48 -4.13 1.36 13.57
CA LEU A 48 -4.22 2.43 14.58
C LEU A 48 -2.96 2.49 15.45
N GLN A 49 -2.36 1.35 15.78
CA GLN A 49 -1.10 1.30 16.50
C GLN A 49 0.04 1.94 15.68
N LEU A 50 0.14 1.63 14.39
CA LEU A 50 1.11 2.24 13.48
C LEU A 50 0.91 3.76 13.36
N PHE A 51 -0.32 4.21 13.26
CA PHE A 51 -0.65 5.63 13.25
C PHE A 51 -0.06 6.36 14.47
N LYS A 52 -0.24 5.78 15.65
CA LYS A 52 0.30 6.29 16.91
C LYS A 52 1.84 6.20 16.92
N ASP A 53 2.42 5.07 16.53
CA ASP A 53 3.86 4.85 16.54
C ASP A 53 4.60 5.82 15.61
N PHE A 54 3.98 6.23 14.51
CA PHE A 54 4.52 7.24 13.60
C PHE A 54 4.15 8.68 14.01
N SER A 55 3.66 8.86 15.24
CA SER A 55 3.38 10.17 15.83
C SER A 55 2.35 11.02 15.08
N LEU A 56 1.38 10.38 14.43
CA LEU A 56 0.31 11.08 13.72
C LEU A 56 -0.82 11.54 14.65
N GLY A 57 -0.87 11.06 15.87
CA GLY A 57 -1.81 11.50 16.88
C GLY A 57 -2.29 10.38 17.80
N LYS A 58 -3.13 10.77 18.77
CA LYS A 58 -3.77 9.85 19.70
C LYS A 58 -5.11 9.41 19.13
N THR A 59 -5.22 8.15 18.77
CA THR A 59 -6.42 7.61 18.12
C THR A 59 -7.67 7.69 18.99
N THR A 60 -7.51 7.71 20.33
CA THR A 60 -8.62 7.86 21.27
C THR A 60 -9.25 9.26 21.28
N GLU A 61 -8.52 10.27 20.80
CA GLU A 61 -8.93 11.67 20.77
C GLU A 61 -9.36 12.13 19.36
N LEU A 62 -9.22 11.27 18.35
CA LEU A 62 -9.46 11.62 16.96
C LEU A 62 -10.63 10.82 16.37
N THR A 63 -11.41 11.49 15.50
CA THR A 63 -12.41 10.80 14.68
C THR A 63 -11.73 9.99 13.57
N LYS A 64 -12.41 8.99 13.07
CA LYS A 64 -11.95 8.21 11.91
C LYS A 64 -11.64 9.11 10.71
N ALA A 65 -12.47 10.11 10.46
CA ALA A 65 -12.26 11.07 9.36
C ALA A 65 -10.94 11.83 9.50
N VAL A 66 -10.60 12.28 10.70
CA VAL A 66 -9.33 12.99 10.96
C VAL A 66 -8.14 12.04 10.80
N ILE A 67 -8.24 10.81 11.27
CA ILE A 67 -7.21 9.79 11.08
C ILE A 67 -6.96 9.57 9.59
N MET A 68 -8.00 9.41 8.79
CA MET A 68 -7.92 9.25 7.34
C MET A 68 -7.24 10.45 6.67
N ASP A 69 -7.59 11.67 7.07
CA ASP A 69 -7.00 12.89 6.52
C ASP A 69 -5.50 12.99 6.84
N ARG A 70 -5.10 12.64 8.06
CA ARG A 70 -3.69 12.65 8.47
C ARG A 70 -2.87 11.60 7.72
N LEU A 71 -3.41 10.39 7.52
CA LEU A 71 -2.76 9.35 6.72
C LEU A 71 -2.62 9.77 5.27
N TYR A 72 -3.68 10.32 4.70
CA TYR A 72 -3.68 10.80 3.33
C TYR A 72 -2.61 11.89 3.11
N SER A 73 -2.48 12.82 4.03
CA SER A 73 -1.45 13.84 4.01
C SER A 73 -0.04 13.25 4.21
N ALA A 74 0.11 12.31 5.16
CA ALA A 74 1.38 11.67 5.47
C ALA A 74 1.96 10.91 4.27
N PHE A 75 1.13 10.17 3.55
CA PHE A 75 1.58 9.35 2.42
C PHE A 75 2.12 10.17 1.23
N GLN A 76 1.95 11.48 1.24
CA GLN A 76 2.53 12.37 0.25
C GLN A 76 3.97 12.79 0.59
N LYS A 77 4.49 12.39 1.74
CA LYS A 77 5.80 12.79 2.26
C LYS A 77 6.74 11.60 2.36
N ASP A 78 8.01 11.81 1.98
CA ASP A 78 9.04 10.76 2.01
C ASP A 78 9.29 10.18 3.41
N GLU A 79 9.19 10.99 4.46
CA GLU A 79 9.36 10.55 5.85
C GLU A 79 8.34 9.48 6.28
N PHE A 80 7.23 9.33 5.56
CA PHE A 80 6.19 8.35 5.82
C PHE A 80 6.13 7.19 4.80
N ASP A 81 7.16 7.03 3.97
CA ASP A 81 7.19 5.92 3.00
C ASP A 81 7.13 4.54 3.68
N VAL A 82 7.79 4.39 4.82
CA VAL A 82 7.73 3.14 5.59
C VAL A 82 6.33 2.89 6.14
N LEU A 83 5.65 3.92 6.63
CA LEU A 83 4.26 3.81 7.07
C LEU A 83 3.34 3.40 5.90
N ALA A 84 3.53 4.02 4.74
CA ALA A 84 2.79 3.65 3.53
C ALA A 84 3.03 2.19 3.14
N ALA A 85 4.26 1.71 3.22
CA ALA A 85 4.61 0.30 2.98
C ALA A 85 3.91 -0.63 3.98
N CYS A 86 3.88 -0.27 5.25
CA CYS A 86 3.17 -1.04 6.28
C CYS A 86 1.67 -1.11 5.97
N TYR A 87 1.06 0.00 5.60
CA TYR A 87 -0.36 0.04 5.23
C TYR A 87 -0.65 -0.79 3.97
N ALA A 88 0.25 -0.74 2.98
CA ALA A 88 0.13 -1.58 1.79
C ALA A 88 0.18 -3.07 2.16
N ARG A 89 1.07 -3.45 3.09
CA ARG A 89 1.13 -4.83 3.61
C ARG A 89 -0.15 -5.22 4.35
N LEU A 90 -0.70 -4.31 5.15
CA LEU A 90 -1.97 -4.55 5.84
C LEU A 90 -3.14 -4.68 4.85
N LEU A 91 -3.16 -3.88 3.80
CA LEU A 91 -4.19 -3.98 2.77
C LEU A 91 -4.17 -5.36 2.10
N LEU A 92 -2.99 -5.90 1.81
CA LEU A 92 -2.86 -7.28 1.33
C LEU A 92 -3.43 -8.30 2.33
N TRP A 93 -3.28 -8.05 3.63
CA TRP A 93 -3.79 -8.96 4.67
C TRP A 93 -5.31 -8.94 4.78
N THR A 94 -6.01 -7.96 4.24
CA THR A 94 -7.48 -7.97 4.19
C THR A 94 -8.05 -9.04 3.26
N HIS A 95 -7.24 -9.58 2.34
CA HIS A 95 -7.65 -10.67 1.45
C HIS A 95 -7.67 -12.00 2.21
N PRO A 96 -8.69 -12.84 2.03
CA PRO A 96 -8.83 -14.09 2.77
C PRO A 96 -7.80 -15.18 2.40
N LYS A 97 -7.19 -15.08 1.24
CA LYS A 97 -6.19 -16.06 0.77
C LYS A 97 -4.78 -15.64 1.21
N ALA A 98 -3.89 -16.63 1.34
CA ALA A 98 -2.47 -16.40 1.55
C ALA A 98 -1.85 -15.64 0.37
N LEU A 99 -0.74 -14.92 0.64
CA LEU A 99 -0.01 -14.21 -0.42
C LEU A 99 0.47 -15.19 -1.49
N PRO A 100 0.21 -14.92 -2.77
CA PRO A 100 0.66 -15.75 -3.86
C PRO A 100 2.18 -15.63 -4.08
N ASP A 101 2.78 -16.69 -4.60
CA ASP A 101 4.19 -16.77 -4.93
C ASP A 101 4.49 -16.78 -6.44
N ASN A 102 3.46 -16.79 -7.27
CA ASN A 102 3.60 -16.73 -8.72
C ASN A 102 2.93 -15.48 -9.31
N GLU A 103 3.40 -15.09 -10.49
CA GLU A 103 3.03 -13.87 -11.18
C GLU A 103 1.52 -13.77 -11.49
N GLU A 104 0.92 -14.84 -12.00
CA GLU A 104 -0.47 -14.82 -12.44
C GLU A 104 -1.45 -14.73 -11.26
N GLU A 105 -1.22 -15.52 -10.23
CA GLU A 105 -2.03 -15.44 -9.00
C GLU A 105 -1.83 -14.11 -8.29
N ALA A 106 -0.61 -13.56 -8.32
CA ALA A 106 -0.32 -12.25 -7.77
C ALA A 106 -1.05 -11.13 -8.51
N TRP A 107 -1.17 -11.22 -9.83
CA TRP A 107 -1.96 -10.29 -10.61
C TRP A 107 -3.43 -10.29 -10.18
N GLN A 108 -4.04 -11.47 -10.07
CA GLN A 108 -5.43 -11.59 -9.66
C GLN A 108 -5.63 -11.05 -8.24
N TYR A 109 -4.72 -11.36 -7.32
CA TYR A 109 -4.74 -10.87 -5.96
C TYR A 109 -4.67 -9.33 -5.90
N TYR A 110 -3.79 -8.74 -6.70
CA TYR A 110 -3.68 -7.30 -6.84
C TYR A 110 -5.00 -6.67 -7.32
N LEU A 111 -5.62 -7.23 -8.34
CA LEU A 111 -6.91 -6.76 -8.84
C LEU A 111 -8.00 -6.81 -7.76
N ASP A 112 -8.04 -7.90 -7.00
CA ASP A 112 -9.03 -8.11 -5.93
C ASP A 112 -8.90 -7.05 -4.82
N VAL A 113 -7.68 -6.67 -4.46
CA VAL A 113 -7.38 -5.82 -3.30
C VAL A 113 -7.29 -4.34 -3.67
N TRP A 114 -6.53 -3.99 -4.70
CA TRP A 114 -6.35 -2.59 -5.13
C TRP A 114 -7.49 -2.06 -5.98
N ARG A 115 -8.16 -2.92 -6.72
CA ARG A 115 -9.28 -2.56 -7.62
C ARG A 115 -8.95 -1.38 -8.52
N PRO A 116 -7.84 -1.43 -9.27
CA PRO A 116 -7.42 -0.31 -10.10
C PRO A 116 -8.45 -0.02 -11.19
N GLY A 117 -8.75 1.27 -11.42
CA GLY A 117 -9.69 1.67 -12.46
C GLY A 117 -9.20 1.36 -13.88
N LYS A 118 -7.89 1.42 -14.10
CA LYS A 118 -7.23 1.04 -15.35
C LYS A 118 -6.06 0.12 -15.04
N PRO A 119 -6.31 -1.19 -14.93
CA PRO A 119 -5.23 -2.15 -14.69
C PRO A 119 -4.40 -2.32 -15.96
N HIS A 120 -3.11 -2.09 -15.87
CA HIS A 120 -2.18 -2.23 -17.00
C HIS A 120 -1.47 -3.59 -16.93
N LYS A 121 -2.17 -4.67 -17.26
CA LYS A 121 -1.62 -6.03 -17.20
C LYS A 121 -0.34 -6.18 -18.02
N ASN A 122 -0.21 -5.47 -19.13
CA ASN A 122 0.98 -5.50 -19.98
C ASN A 122 2.26 -5.04 -19.29
N ARG A 123 2.16 -4.34 -18.15
CA ARG A 123 3.32 -3.92 -17.34
C ARG A 123 3.60 -4.85 -16.16
N TRP A 124 2.68 -5.73 -15.84
CA TRP A 124 2.76 -6.54 -14.62
C TRP A 124 3.96 -7.49 -14.61
N SER A 125 4.19 -8.20 -15.72
CA SER A 125 5.29 -9.16 -15.83
C SER A 125 6.65 -8.48 -15.56
N GLU A 126 6.90 -7.35 -16.20
CA GLU A 126 8.12 -6.56 -15.98
C GLU A 126 8.24 -6.08 -14.53
N ASN A 127 7.17 -5.57 -13.96
CA ASN A 127 7.14 -5.09 -12.57
C ASN A 127 7.32 -6.22 -11.55
N TRP A 128 6.78 -7.39 -11.84
CA TRP A 128 6.98 -8.59 -11.04
C TRP A 128 8.44 -9.02 -11.05
N GLU A 129 9.06 -9.02 -12.20
CA GLU A 129 10.48 -9.36 -12.37
C GLU A 129 11.39 -8.35 -11.65
N LYS A 130 11.17 -7.06 -11.83
CA LYS A 130 11.90 -6.00 -11.11
C LYS A 130 11.81 -6.18 -9.59
N ALA A 131 10.64 -6.51 -9.08
CA ALA A 131 10.44 -6.74 -7.65
C ALA A 131 11.27 -7.94 -7.15
N ASN A 132 11.30 -9.02 -7.90
CA ASN A 132 12.08 -10.21 -7.55
C ASN A 132 13.58 -9.92 -7.59
N GLU A 133 14.06 -9.18 -8.57
CA GLU A 133 15.46 -8.76 -8.67
C GLU A 133 15.86 -7.86 -7.49
N ALA A 134 15.01 -6.91 -7.10
CA ALA A 134 15.26 -6.05 -5.95
C ALA A 134 15.40 -6.85 -4.65
N ILE A 135 14.56 -7.86 -4.44
CA ILE A 135 14.62 -8.74 -3.26
C ILE A 135 15.91 -9.56 -3.26
N LYS A 136 16.29 -10.11 -4.41
CA LYS A 136 17.56 -10.87 -4.54
C LYS A 136 18.76 -10.00 -4.24
N SER A 137 18.79 -8.77 -4.69
CA SER A 137 19.86 -7.80 -4.42
C SER A 137 20.02 -7.56 -2.92
N ILE A 138 18.93 -7.33 -2.18
CA ILE A 138 18.96 -7.14 -0.73
C ILE A 138 19.48 -8.38 0.00
N ASN A 139 19.08 -9.56 -0.43
CA ASN A 139 19.50 -10.82 0.19
C ASN A 139 20.99 -11.14 -0.05
N HIS A 140 21.61 -10.59 -1.08
CA HIS A 140 23.04 -10.78 -1.37
C HIS A 140 23.95 -9.81 -0.60
N GLU A 141 23.41 -8.69 -0.11
CA GLU A 141 24.15 -7.71 0.69
C GLU A 141 24.19 -8.05 2.19
N SER A 142 23.37 -8.98 2.59
CA SER A 142 23.34 -9.51 3.96
C SER A 142 24.09 -10.85 4.06
#